data_7fa027c3a385bdbb796be40ccca9a961
#
_entry.id   7fa027c3a385bdbb796be40ccca9a961
#
_cell.length_a   1.000
_cell.length_b   1.000
_cell.length_c   1.000
_cell.angle_alpha   90.00
_cell.angle_beta   90.00
_cell.angle_gamma   90.00
#
_symmetry.space_group_name_H-M   'P 1'
#
loop_
_entity.id
_entity.type
_entity.pdbx_description
1 polymer ?
#
loop_
_entity_poly.entity_id
_entity_poly.type
_entity_poly.pdbx_seq_one_letter_code
_entity_poly.pdbx_strand_id
1 'polypeptide(L)'
;MTDLYKKSGYLNSEFKIFYLTESTSAKIDYHYHDFHKLLIFLNGSVGYSVEGREYELLPGDILLIQAGEIHRPIIRETVPYKRIIIY
;
A
#
# COMPACT_ATOMS: atom_id res chain seq x y z
N MET A 1 -18.64 -2.27 -8.95
CA MET A 1 -17.37 -1.81 -9.55
C MET A 1 -16.19 -2.69 -9.15
N THR A 2 -16.23 -3.24 -7.98
CA THR A 2 -15.13 -4.00 -7.42
C THR A 2 -14.95 -5.41 -8.00
N ASP A 3 -15.85 -5.89 -8.86
CA ASP A 3 -15.76 -7.21 -9.47
C ASP A 3 -14.57 -7.36 -10.42
N LEU A 4 -14.00 -6.24 -10.89
CA LEU A 4 -12.83 -6.24 -11.78
C LEU A 4 -11.51 -6.39 -11.02
N TYR A 5 -11.50 -6.21 -9.71
CA TYR A 5 -10.28 -6.19 -8.91
C TYR A 5 -10.43 -7.11 -7.70
N LYS A 6 -9.32 -7.69 -7.33
CA LYS A 6 -9.29 -8.65 -6.24
C LYS A 6 -9.38 -7.95 -4.89
N LYS A 7 -10.27 -8.41 -4.03
CA LYS A 7 -10.26 -8.06 -2.61
C LYS A 7 -9.10 -8.78 -1.93
N SER A 8 -8.28 -8.05 -1.20
CA SER A 8 -7.08 -8.58 -0.58
C SER A 8 -7.11 -8.38 0.93
N GLY A 9 -6.85 -9.47 1.66
CA GLY A 9 -6.78 -9.45 3.10
C GLY A 9 -8.11 -9.29 3.81
N TYR A 10 -8.10 -9.59 5.09
CA TYR A 10 -9.28 -9.48 5.94
C TYR A 10 -8.85 -8.94 7.30
N LEU A 11 -9.57 -7.95 7.81
CA LEU A 11 -9.35 -7.45 9.14
C LEU A 11 -10.31 -8.16 10.10
N ASN A 12 -9.76 -8.97 10.98
CA ASN A 12 -10.53 -9.74 11.97
C ASN A 12 -10.28 -9.29 13.40
N SER A 13 -9.76 -8.09 13.57
CA SER A 13 -9.51 -7.44 14.85
C SER A 13 -9.76 -5.93 14.68
N GLU A 14 -9.79 -5.17 15.77
CA GLU A 14 -10.08 -3.74 15.72
C GLU A 14 -9.02 -2.97 14.92
N PHE A 15 -7.76 -3.35 15.08
CA PHE A 15 -6.69 -2.80 14.25
C PHE A 15 -5.48 -3.74 14.24
N LYS A 16 -4.58 -3.51 13.26
CA LYS A 16 -3.32 -4.23 13.15
C LYS A 16 -2.22 -3.27 12.73
N ILE A 17 -1.00 -3.48 13.24
CA ILE A 17 0.17 -2.69 12.90
C ILE A 17 1.27 -3.64 12.43
N PHE A 18 1.90 -3.32 11.29
CA PHE A 18 3.00 -4.09 10.73
C PHE A 18 4.15 -3.18 10.37
N TYR A 19 5.37 -3.63 10.67
CA TYR A 19 6.59 -3.08 10.08
C TYR A 19 7.04 -4.06 9.01
N LEU A 20 7.14 -3.59 7.77
CA LEU A 20 7.47 -4.44 6.62
C LEU A 20 8.69 -3.91 5.90
N THR A 21 9.52 -4.84 5.42
CA THR A 21 10.69 -4.52 4.61
C THR A 21 10.78 -5.52 3.47
N GLU A 22 10.97 -5.01 2.25
CA GLU A 22 11.13 -5.82 1.06
C GLU A 22 12.24 -5.24 0.19
N SER A 23 13.00 -6.11 -0.48
CA SER A 23 14.08 -5.71 -1.38
C SER A 23 13.84 -6.23 -2.79
N THR A 24 12.61 -6.48 -3.15
CA THR A 24 12.24 -7.03 -4.45
C THR A 24 11.53 -5.97 -5.28
N SER A 25 11.71 -6.06 -6.61
CA SER A 25 10.98 -5.22 -7.57
C SER A 25 9.75 -5.93 -8.13
N ALA A 26 9.23 -6.93 -7.43
CA ALA A 26 8.05 -7.67 -7.88
C ALA A 26 6.87 -6.73 -8.09
N LYS A 27 6.19 -6.91 -9.22
CA LYS A 27 5.01 -6.14 -9.55
C LYS A 27 3.84 -6.60 -8.69
N ILE A 28 3.18 -5.64 -8.06
CA ILE A 28 1.97 -5.90 -7.27
C ILE A 28 0.79 -5.34 -8.05
N ASP A 29 -0.21 -6.19 -8.30
CA ASP A 29 -1.40 -5.79 -9.05
C ASP A 29 -2.32 -4.90 -8.22
N TYR A 30 -3.18 -4.17 -8.93
CA TYR A 30 -4.24 -3.40 -8.29
C TYR A 30 -5.12 -4.31 -7.46
N HIS A 31 -5.47 -3.82 -6.26
CA HIS A 31 -6.35 -4.52 -5.34
C HIS A 31 -7.08 -3.51 -4.45
N TYR A 32 -7.97 -4.01 -3.60
CA TYR A 32 -8.67 -3.20 -2.61
C TYR A 32 -8.87 -3.99 -1.33
N HIS A 33 -9.13 -3.25 -0.26
CA HIS A 33 -9.49 -3.82 1.05
C HIS A 33 -10.86 -3.28 1.46
N ASP A 34 -11.56 -4.00 2.34
CA ASP A 34 -12.82 -3.54 2.92
C ASP A 34 -12.61 -2.83 4.27
N PHE A 35 -11.40 -2.38 4.54
CA PHE A 35 -11.02 -1.62 5.71
C PHE A 35 -10.04 -0.51 5.30
N HIS A 36 -9.90 0.51 6.14
CA HIS A 36 -8.97 1.60 5.90
C HIS A 36 -7.54 1.14 6.16
N LYS A 37 -6.59 1.71 5.43
CA LYS A 37 -5.18 1.41 5.55
C LYS A 37 -4.40 2.72 5.67
N LEU A 38 -3.55 2.81 6.67
CA LEU A 38 -2.59 3.91 6.80
C LEU A 38 -1.20 3.35 6.54
N LEU A 39 -0.47 4.01 5.64
CA LEU A 39 0.90 3.63 5.30
C LEU A 39 1.82 4.78 5.68
N ILE A 40 2.85 4.47 6.47
CA ILE A 40 3.92 5.41 6.78
C ILE A 40 5.16 4.95 6.03
N PHE A 41 5.59 5.73 5.03
CA PHE A 41 6.73 5.38 4.19
C PHE A 41 8.03 5.77 4.89
N LEU A 42 8.97 4.82 4.99
CA LEU A 42 10.23 5.03 5.68
C LEU A 42 11.42 5.06 4.73
N ASN A 43 11.46 4.17 3.75
CA ASN A 43 12.59 4.05 2.82
C ASN A 43 12.18 3.31 1.56
N GLY A 44 12.81 3.63 0.45
CA GLY A 44 12.64 2.95 -0.82
C GLY A 44 12.51 3.93 -1.98
N SER A 45 12.31 3.35 -3.17
CA SER A 45 12.00 4.10 -4.39
C SER A 45 10.62 3.63 -4.85
N VAL A 46 9.57 4.26 -4.35
CA VAL A 46 8.20 3.76 -4.48
C VAL A 46 7.24 4.90 -4.79
N GLY A 47 6.45 4.71 -5.82
CA GLY A 47 5.25 5.49 -6.04
C GLY A 47 4.04 4.71 -5.52
N TYR A 48 2.90 5.33 -5.49
CA TYR A 48 1.66 4.68 -5.09
C TYR A 48 0.52 5.18 -5.96
N SER A 49 -0.25 4.24 -6.51
CA SER A 49 -1.44 4.56 -7.29
C SER A 49 -2.67 4.28 -6.44
N VAL A 50 -3.53 5.29 -6.28
CA VAL A 50 -4.79 5.18 -5.53
C VAL A 50 -5.88 5.81 -6.39
N GLU A 51 -6.86 5.02 -6.79
CA GLU A 51 -7.99 5.47 -7.62
C GLU A 51 -7.54 6.29 -8.84
N GLY A 52 -6.52 5.79 -9.53
CA GLY A 52 -6.00 6.42 -10.75
C GLY A 52 -5.07 7.60 -10.54
N ARG A 53 -4.78 7.98 -9.30
CA ARG A 53 -3.80 9.03 -9.01
C ARG A 53 -2.51 8.42 -8.54
N GLU A 54 -1.40 8.93 -9.03
CA GLU A 54 -0.06 8.47 -8.64
C GLU A 54 0.60 9.50 -7.71
N TYR A 55 1.24 8.98 -6.68
CA TYR A 55 1.98 9.76 -5.70
C TYR A 55 3.39 9.19 -5.60
N GLU A 56 4.40 10.07 -5.61
CA GLU A 56 5.77 9.67 -5.28
C GLU A 56 5.94 9.82 -3.77
N LEU A 57 6.37 8.75 -3.12
CA LEU A 57 6.54 8.75 -1.68
C LEU A 57 7.93 9.19 -1.28
N LEU A 58 8.00 10.06 -0.29
CA LEU A 58 9.24 10.49 0.35
C LEU A 58 9.24 9.98 1.80
N PRO A 59 10.43 9.66 2.35
CA PRO A 59 10.51 9.20 3.74
C PRO A 59 9.78 10.13 4.70
N GLY A 60 8.92 9.56 5.53
CA GLY A 60 8.06 10.30 6.45
C GLY A 60 6.67 10.59 5.91
N ASP A 61 6.41 10.36 4.63
CA ASP A 61 5.08 10.54 4.07
C ASP A 61 4.09 9.54 4.67
N ILE A 62 2.87 10.02 4.87
CA ILE A 62 1.75 9.20 5.36
C ILE A 62 0.69 9.18 4.29
N LEU A 63 0.29 7.97 3.89
CA LEU A 63 -0.74 7.76 2.89
C LEU A 63 -1.93 7.05 3.53
N LEU A 64 -3.11 7.67 3.44
CA LEU A 64 -4.35 7.06 3.89
C LEU A 64 -5.08 6.50 2.67
N ILE A 65 -5.37 5.21 2.70
CA ILE A 65 -6.16 4.53 1.69
C ILE A 65 -7.46 4.12 2.33
N GLN A 66 -8.56 4.66 1.83
CA GLN A 66 -9.88 4.36 2.38
C GLN A 66 -10.37 2.99 1.92
N ALA A 67 -11.25 2.40 2.72
CA ALA A 67 -11.88 1.12 2.38
C ALA A 67 -12.51 1.21 0.99
N GLY A 68 -12.29 0.19 0.19
CA GLY A 68 -12.83 0.10 -1.16
C GLY A 68 -12.02 0.78 -2.25
N GLU A 69 -11.03 1.61 -1.90
CA GLU A 69 -10.20 2.27 -2.92
C GLU A 69 -9.26 1.29 -3.60
N ILE A 70 -9.23 1.34 -4.92
CA ILE A 70 -8.36 0.51 -5.74
C ILE A 70 -6.96 1.11 -5.72
N HIS A 71 -5.97 0.33 -5.32
CA HIS A 71 -4.61 0.83 -5.14
C HIS A 71 -3.53 -0.22 -5.42
N ARG A 72 -2.32 0.25 -5.64
CA ARG A 72 -1.11 -0.59 -5.65
C ARG A 72 0.14 0.25 -5.41
N PRO A 73 1.19 -0.33 -4.81
CA PRO A 73 2.52 0.29 -4.83
C PRO A 73 3.15 0.14 -6.20
N ILE A 74 3.99 1.11 -6.57
CA ILE A 74 4.79 1.08 -7.78
C ILE A 74 6.25 1.07 -7.34
N ILE A 75 6.84 -0.11 -7.27
CA ILE A 75 8.22 -0.27 -6.80
C ILE A 75 9.15 -0.05 -7.99
N ARG A 76 9.96 1.01 -7.93
CA ARG A 76 10.76 1.45 -9.05
C ARG A 76 12.16 0.88 -9.06
N GLU A 77 12.74 0.64 -7.88
CA GLU A 77 14.10 0.14 -7.74
C GLU A 77 14.16 -0.91 -6.64
N THR A 78 15.21 -1.75 -6.67
CA THR A 78 15.38 -2.83 -5.70
C THR A 78 16.03 -2.38 -4.39
N VAL A 79 15.92 -1.12 -4.04
CA VAL A 79 16.29 -0.65 -2.71
C VAL A 79 15.23 -1.10 -1.69
N PRO A 80 15.62 -1.35 -0.43
CA PRO A 80 14.65 -1.84 0.55
C PRO A 80 13.45 -0.90 0.70
N TYR A 81 12.28 -1.47 0.51
CA TYR A 81 11.00 -0.77 0.69
C TYR A 81 10.54 -0.99 2.13
N LYS A 82 10.77 0.01 2.98
CA LYS A 82 10.44 -0.03 4.41
C LYS A 82 9.23 0.84 4.70
N ARG A 83 8.25 0.28 5.36
CA ARG A 83 7.03 1.00 5.71
C ARG A 83 6.38 0.42 6.95
N ILE A 84 5.56 1.23 7.60
CA ILE A 84 4.66 0.81 8.66
C ILE A 84 3.26 0.83 8.08
N ILE A 85 2.53 -0.26 8.27
CA ILE A 85 1.15 -0.40 7.82
C ILE A 85 0.26 -0.51 9.04
N ILE A 86 -0.78 0.29 9.08
CA ILE A 86 -1.80 0.25 10.13
C ILE A 86 -3.15 0.01 9.46
N TYR A 87 -3.79 -1.04 9.86
CA TYR A 87 -5.16 -1.35 9.46
C TYR A 87 -6.15 -0.96 10.53
#